data_d9125c5ff576058888852d34b4069202
#
_entry.id   d9125c5ff576058888852d34b4069202
#
_cell.length_a   1.000
_cell.length_b   1.000
_cell.length_c   1.000
_cell.angle_alpha   90.00
_cell.angle_beta   90.00
_cell.angle_gamma   90.00
#
_symmetry.space_group_name_H-M   'P 1'
#
loop_
_entity.id
_entity.type
_entity.pdbx_description
1 polymer ?
#
loop_
_entity_poly.entity_id
_entity_poly.type
_entity_poly.pdbx_seq_one_letter_code
_entity_poly.pdbx_strand_id
1 'polypeptide(L)'
;NALVAARRMGAEAVSLSPIGEGPYSSLIQAALAREGIADAGPRIAGIDNGFCIAFTDRTGERTFISTKGAETMVPASAWADVVRTMHPGDVLYVDGYLMDHPANREAAQAALHALPEGVRVVLDVSPVIGIPDGLPTRDVIVSMNHREAREIHDRWIDDRGVRDQCRELRGAASTMFELLHRPVVVRQGAEGAYFAGPSARASDAFDKDATHVPTPRVDAIDTNGAGDAHSGVLAASLAQGIPLERALLLANCAGALSTTVVGPASCPTREKIEAAADALEERANALEASTEEA
;
A
#
# COMPACT_ATOMS: atom_id res chain seq x y z
N ASN A 1 -2.22 9.81 3.08
CA ASN A 1 -0.97 9.81 2.29
C ASN A 1 -1.15 8.99 1.00
N ALA A 2 -1.64 7.72 1.07
CA ALA A 2 -1.81 6.87 -0.11
C ALA A 2 -2.76 7.48 -1.16
N LEU A 3 -3.89 8.07 -0.75
CA LEU A 3 -4.80 8.78 -1.67
C LEU A 3 -4.15 10.01 -2.33
N VAL A 4 -3.31 10.75 -1.60
CA VAL A 4 -2.53 11.85 -2.17
C VAL A 4 -1.57 11.33 -3.23
N ALA A 5 -0.89 10.23 -2.95
CA ALA A 5 0.01 9.58 -3.91
C ALA A 5 -0.75 9.11 -5.16
N ALA A 6 -1.89 8.45 -4.98
CA ALA A 6 -2.73 8.01 -6.09
C ALA A 6 -3.22 9.20 -6.95
N ARG A 7 -3.64 10.29 -6.31
CA ARG A 7 -4.10 11.50 -7.01
C ARG A 7 -2.98 12.17 -7.80
N ARG A 8 -1.77 12.26 -7.21
CA ARG A 8 -0.59 12.83 -7.89
C ARG A 8 -0.07 11.96 -9.02
N MET A 9 -0.33 10.65 -8.97
CA MET A 9 -0.11 9.72 -10.09
C MET A 9 -1.19 9.83 -11.19
N GLY A 10 -2.22 10.70 -11.01
CA GLY A 10 -3.23 11.00 -12.00
C GLY A 10 -4.50 10.16 -11.92
N ALA A 11 -4.68 9.33 -10.90
CA ALA A 11 -5.91 8.58 -10.70
C ALA A 11 -7.03 9.49 -10.16
N GLU A 12 -8.27 9.13 -10.43
CA GLU A 12 -9.41 9.64 -9.67
C GLU A 12 -9.42 8.95 -8.31
N ALA A 13 -9.13 9.72 -7.24
CA ALA A 13 -9.05 9.20 -5.89
C ALA A 13 -10.28 9.59 -5.08
N VAL A 14 -10.86 8.60 -4.38
CA VAL A 14 -12.04 8.79 -3.52
C VAL A 14 -11.72 8.30 -2.11
N SER A 15 -11.89 9.16 -1.12
CA SER A 15 -11.75 8.80 0.29
C SER A 15 -13.04 8.15 0.80
N LEU A 16 -12.92 6.97 1.39
CA LEU A 16 -14.00 6.28 2.11
C LEU A 16 -13.82 6.37 3.63
N SER A 17 -12.81 7.12 4.09
CA SER A 17 -12.54 7.27 5.52
C SER A 17 -13.65 8.05 6.21
N PRO A 18 -14.04 7.66 7.45
CA PRO A 18 -15.05 8.41 8.20
C PRO A 18 -14.57 9.80 8.55
N ILE A 19 -15.45 10.78 8.43
CA ILE A 19 -15.19 12.15 8.83
C ILE A 19 -16.21 12.57 9.91
N GLY A 20 -15.68 13.05 11.03
CA GLY A 20 -16.44 13.53 12.16
C GLY A 20 -16.84 15.01 12.07
N GLU A 21 -17.08 15.59 13.24
CA GLU A 21 -17.43 17.01 13.43
C GLU A 21 -16.43 17.65 14.39
N GLY A 22 -15.63 18.61 13.88
CA GLY A 22 -14.69 19.36 14.69
C GLY A 22 -13.51 19.92 13.90
N PRO A 23 -12.53 20.51 14.60
CA PRO A 23 -11.36 21.14 13.97
C PRO A 23 -10.53 20.17 13.13
N TYR A 24 -10.25 18.97 13.62
CA TYR A 24 -9.46 17.97 12.88
C TYR A 24 -10.20 17.42 11.67
N SER A 25 -11.51 17.17 11.80
CA SER A 25 -12.38 16.79 10.68
C SER A 25 -12.38 17.86 9.58
N SER A 26 -12.44 19.13 9.97
CA SER A 26 -12.36 20.25 9.03
C SER A 26 -11.02 20.35 8.32
N LEU A 27 -9.91 20.09 9.03
CA LEU A 27 -8.57 20.02 8.43
C LEU A 27 -8.44 18.90 7.42
N ILE A 28 -9.01 17.71 7.71
CA ILE A 28 -9.02 16.56 6.79
C ILE A 28 -9.80 16.92 5.52
N GLN A 29 -10.99 17.49 5.64
CA GLN A 29 -11.81 17.90 4.50
C GLN A 29 -11.08 18.94 3.62
N ALA A 30 -10.47 19.94 4.24
CA ALA A 30 -9.69 20.95 3.53
C ALA A 30 -8.47 20.35 2.81
N ALA A 31 -7.82 19.34 3.41
CA ALA A 31 -6.69 18.64 2.80
C ALA A 31 -7.14 17.79 1.59
N LEU A 32 -8.22 17.04 1.71
CA LEU A 32 -8.78 16.26 0.60
C LEU A 32 -9.18 17.18 -0.57
N ALA A 33 -9.89 18.30 -0.27
CA ALA A 33 -10.30 19.26 -1.28
C ALA A 33 -9.10 19.90 -2.01
N ARG A 34 -8.04 20.27 -1.28
CA ARG A 34 -6.82 20.85 -1.85
C ARG A 34 -6.12 19.90 -2.81
N GLU A 35 -6.11 18.60 -2.54
CA GLU A 35 -5.51 17.58 -3.40
C GLU A 35 -6.50 17.12 -4.50
N GLY A 36 -7.74 17.61 -4.52
CA GLY A 36 -8.76 17.19 -5.48
C GLY A 36 -9.21 15.73 -5.30
N ILE A 37 -9.20 15.26 -4.05
CA ILE A 37 -9.67 13.93 -3.66
C ILE A 37 -11.14 14.03 -3.29
N ALA A 38 -12.00 13.24 -3.93
CA ALA A 38 -13.41 13.16 -3.58
C ALA A 38 -13.58 12.47 -2.21
N ASP A 39 -14.63 12.86 -1.48
CA ASP A 39 -14.94 12.33 -0.17
C ASP A 39 -16.32 11.70 -0.17
N ALA A 40 -16.36 10.37 -0.10
CA ALA A 40 -17.56 9.54 -0.03
C ALA A 40 -17.64 8.72 1.28
N GLY A 41 -16.79 9.05 2.28
CA GLY A 41 -16.80 8.40 3.58
C GLY A 41 -18.01 8.75 4.43
N PRO A 42 -18.35 7.90 5.41
CA PRO A 42 -19.47 8.17 6.31
C PRO A 42 -19.22 9.39 7.19
N ARG A 43 -20.30 10.12 7.49
CA ARG A 43 -20.27 11.24 8.44
C ARG A 43 -20.64 10.76 9.83
N ILE A 44 -19.79 11.06 10.82
CA ILE A 44 -19.98 10.67 12.21
C ILE A 44 -20.25 11.92 13.04
N ALA A 45 -21.50 12.06 13.49
CA ALA A 45 -21.93 13.22 14.26
C ALA A 45 -21.43 13.22 15.71
N GLY A 46 -21.19 14.39 16.26
CA GLY A 46 -20.92 14.59 17.69
C GLY A 46 -19.52 14.19 18.16
N ILE A 47 -18.62 13.84 17.25
CA ILE A 47 -17.22 13.50 17.58
C ILE A 47 -16.28 13.99 16.49
N ASP A 48 -15.11 14.50 16.87
CA ASP A 48 -14.06 14.88 15.91
C ASP A 48 -13.22 13.64 15.49
N ASN A 49 -12.46 13.79 14.41
CA ASN A 49 -11.43 12.80 14.06
C ASN A 49 -10.28 12.83 15.06
N GLY A 50 -9.65 11.69 15.26
CA GLY A 50 -8.41 11.58 16.01
C GLY A 50 -7.24 12.27 15.31
N PHE A 51 -6.17 12.46 16.06
CA PHE A 51 -4.91 12.98 15.55
C PHE A 51 -3.73 12.17 16.07
N CYS A 52 -2.60 12.29 15.38
CA CYS A 52 -1.36 11.66 15.76
C CYS A 52 -0.25 12.70 15.88
N ILE A 53 0.47 12.68 17.00
CA ILE A 53 1.69 13.47 17.20
C ILE A 53 2.88 12.54 16.98
N ALA A 54 3.75 12.89 16.03
CA ALA A 54 4.98 12.19 15.77
C ALA A 54 6.15 12.94 16.42
N PHE A 55 6.87 12.28 17.33
CA PHE A 55 8.12 12.76 17.89
C PHE A 55 9.27 12.08 17.15
N THR A 56 10.14 12.87 16.55
CA THR A 56 11.33 12.34 15.87
C THR A 56 12.57 12.77 16.67
N ASP A 57 13.39 11.82 17.06
CA ASP A 57 14.64 12.09 17.74
C ASP A 57 15.78 12.42 16.76
N ARG A 58 17.00 12.65 17.29
CA ARG A 58 18.17 13.02 16.47
C ARG A 58 18.68 11.87 15.58
N THR A 59 18.28 10.63 15.87
CA THR A 59 18.65 9.44 15.08
C THR A 59 17.65 9.14 13.98
N GLY A 60 16.52 9.88 13.91
CA GLY A 60 15.41 9.65 13.01
C GLY A 60 14.38 8.61 13.54
N GLU A 61 14.58 8.09 14.75
CA GLU A 61 13.59 7.24 15.42
C GLU A 61 12.34 8.03 15.77
N ARG A 62 11.19 7.38 15.62
CA ARG A 62 9.88 8.04 15.82
C ARG A 62 9.07 7.35 16.89
N THR A 63 8.48 8.17 17.74
CA THR A 63 7.44 7.78 18.71
C THR A 63 6.14 8.45 18.33
N PHE A 64 5.06 7.70 18.28
CA PHE A 64 3.74 8.18 17.93
C PHE A 64 2.82 8.18 19.15
N ILE A 65 2.09 9.29 19.37
CA ILE A 65 1.00 9.37 20.32
C ILE A 65 -0.26 9.70 19.54
N SER A 66 -1.19 8.74 19.51
CA SER A 66 -2.42 8.86 18.72
C SER A 66 -3.64 8.93 19.65
N THR A 67 -4.60 9.77 19.29
CA THR A 67 -5.96 9.74 19.83
C THR A 67 -6.87 8.99 18.85
N LYS A 68 -8.03 8.56 19.33
CA LYS A 68 -9.06 7.92 18.51
C LYS A 68 -10.30 8.80 18.48
N GLY A 69 -10.98 8.84 17.32
CA GLY A 69 -12.18 9.62 17.09
C GLY A 69 -13.11 8.98 16.07
N ALA A 70 -13.69 9.79 15.22
CA ALA A 70 -14.67 9.37 14.21
C ALA A 70 -14.17 8.24 13.28
N GLU A 71 -12.87 8.19 13.00
CA GLU A 71 -12.24 7.16 12.16
C GLU A 71 -12.39 5.73 12.70
N THR A 72 -12.77 5.56 13.98
CA THR A 72 -12.98 4.25 14.61
C THR A 72 -14.45 3.82 14.69
N MET A 73 -15.35 4.59 14.11
CA MET A 73 -16.81 4.45 14.32
C MET A 73 -17.57 4.20 13.00
N VAL A 74 -17.03 3.40 12.12
CA VAL A 74 -17.68 3.11 10.84
C VAL A 74 -18.93 2.28 11.03
N PRO A 75 -20.10 2.72 10.51
CA PRO A 75 -21.29 1.88 10.48
C PRO A 75 -21.06 0.62 9.64
N ALA A 76 -21.56 -0.54 10.09
CA ALA A 76 -21.24 -1.85 9.51
C ALA A 76 -21.51 -1.96 7.99
N SER A 77 -22.54 -1.29 7.45
CA SER A 77 -22.88 -1.33 6.02
C SER A 77 -22.26 -0.21 5.20
N ALA A 78 -21.70 0.84 5.83
CA ALA A 78 -21.35 2.08 5.14
C ALA A 78 -20.37 1.89 3.98
N TRP A 79 -19.34 1.10 4.17
CA TRP A 79 -18.38 0.79 3.10
C TRP A 79 -18.93 -0.20 2.09
N ALA A 80 -19.70 -1.20 2.53
CA ALA A 80 -20.31 -2.18 1.64
C ALA A 80 -21.26 -1.53 0.62
N ASP A 81 -22.00 -0.51 1.03
CA ASP A 81 -22.91 0.22 0.14
C ASP A 81 -22.15 0.98 -0.95
N VAL A 82 -21.01 1.58 -0.60
CA VAL A 82 -20.17 2.31 -1.57
C VAL A 82 -19.45 1.36 -2.51
N VAL A 83 -18.81 0.29 -2.01
CA VAL A 83 -18.03 -0.60 -2.88
C VAL A 83 -18.88 -1.34 -3.91
N ARG A 84 -20.17 -1.56 -3.63
CA ARG A 84 -21.13 -2.12 -4.64
C ARG A 84 -21.30 -1.25 -5.88
N THR A 85 -20.94 0.04 -5.81
CA THR A 85 -20.99 0.96 -6.94
C THR A 85 -19.71 0.99 -7.77
N MET A 86 -18.66 0.29 -7.34
CA MET A 86 -17.40 0.18 -8.06
C MET A 86 -17.56 -0.65 -9.34
N HIS A 87 -16.69 -0.42 -10.31
CA HIS A 87 -16.70 -1.04 -11.61
C HIS A 87 -15.46 -1.91 -11.85
N PRO A 88 -15.50 -2.89 -12.74
CA PRO A 88 -14.32 -3.63 -13.15
C PRO A 88 -13.20 -2.69 -13.59
N GLY A 89 -12.00 -2.90 -13.04
CA GLY A 89 -10.84 -2.03 -13.24
C GLY A 89 -10.59 -1.01 -12.14
N ASP A 90 -11.60 -0.71 -11.31
CA ASP A 90 -11.38 0.09 -10.11
C ASP A 90 -10.49 -0.65 -9.11
N VAL A 91 -9.82 0.10 -8.24
CA VAL A 91 -8.95 -0.45 -7.20
C VAL A 91 -9.38 0.05 -5.82
N LEU A 92 -9.68 -0.88 -4.92
CA LEU A 92 -9.89 -0.59 -3.51
C LEU A 92 -8.54 -0.67 -2.76
N TYR A 93 -8.10 0.44 -2.18
CA TYR A 93 -6.97 0.46 -1.25
C TYR A 93 -7.46 0.26 0.18
N VAL A 94 -6.82 -0.66 0.89
CA VAL A 94 -7.12 -1.01 2.28
C VAL A 94 -5.83 -1.00 3.08
N ASP A 95 -5.80 -0.41 4.26
CA ASP A 95 -4.66 -0.45 5.17
C ASP A 95 -4.96 -1.21 6.47
N GLY A 96 -3.90 -1.56 7.20
CA GLY A 96 -4.01 -2.32 8.44
C GLY A 96 -4.72 -1.59 9.57
N TYR A 97 -4.77 -0.26 9.55
CA TYR A 97 -5.47 0.52 10.58
C TYR A 97 -6.96 0.24 10.63
N LEU A 98 -7.57 -0.14 9.50
CA LEU A 98 -8.97 -0.54 9.44
C LEU A 98 -9.28 -1.75 10.34
N MET A 99 -8.28 -2.58 10.62
CA MET A 99 -8.42 -3.79 11.42
C MET A 99 -8.22 -3.54 12.93
N ASP A 100 -7.76 -2.35 13.34
CA ASP A 100 -7.46 -2.02 14.74
C ASP A 100 -8.72 -1.92 15.61
N HIS A 101 -9.86 -1.52 15.05
CA HIS A 101 -11.10 -1.35 15.79
C HIS A 101 -12.18 -2.35 15.35
N PRO A 102 -12.93 -2.98 16.29
CA PRO A 102 -13.93 -4.01 15.95
C PRO A 102 -14.98 -3.55 14.93
N ALA A 103 -15.53 -2.34 15.09
CA ALA A 103 -16.54 -1.80 14.17
C ALA A 103 -16.00 -1.64 12.75
N ASN A 104 -14.78 -1.13 12.62
CA ASN A 104 -14.12 -0.96 11.32
C ASN A 104 -13.79 -2.31 10.68
N ARG A 105 -13.37 -3.30 11.48
CA ARG A 105 -13.11 -4.66 11.02
C ARG A 105 -14.36 -5.30 10.43
N GLU A 106 -15.50 -5.19 11.12
CA GLU A 106 -16.80 -5.68 10.64
C GLU A 106 -17.20 -4.98 9.33
N ALA A 107 -17.10 -3.65 9.27
CA ALA A 107 -17.42 -2.87 8.07
C ALA A 107 -16.47 -3.19 6.91
N ALA A 108 -15.17 -3.36 7.14
CA ALA A 108 -14.19 -3.74 6.15
C ALA A 108 -14.46 -5.15 5.57
N GLN A 109 -14.77 -6.13 6.44
CA GLN A 109 -15.15 -7.47 6.01
C GLN A 109 -16.42 -7.44 5.16
N ALA A 110 -17.45 -6.69 5.59
CA ALA A 110 -18.68 -6.52 4.82
C ALA A 110 -18.42 -5.89 3.44
N ALA A 111 -17.53 -4.90 3.37
CA ALA A 111 -17.12 -4.27 2.11
C ALA A 111 -16.40 -5.26 1.19
N LEU A 112 -15.43 -6.01 1.70
CA LEU A 112 -14.68 -6.98 0.91
C LEU A 112 -15.57 -8.10 0.34
N HIS A 113 -16.56 -8.56 1.11
CA HIS A 113 -17.56 -9.52 0.61
C HIS A 113 -18.52 -8.93 -0.42
N ALA A 114 -18.70 -7.61 -0.43
CA ALA A 114 -19.60 -6.90 -1.33
C ALA A 114 -18.93 -6.41 -2.62
N LEU A 115 -17.60 -6.63 -2.77
CA LEU A 115 -16.84 -6.18 -3.93
C LEU A 115 -17.37 -6.81 -5.23
N PRO A 116 -17.65 -6.02 -6.27
CA PRO A 116 -17.96 -6.54 -7.59
C PRO A 116 -16.76 -7.30 -8.19
N GLU A 117 -17.07 -8.25 -9.07
CA GLU A 117 -16.04 -8.95 -9.86
C GLU A 117 -15.25 -7.95 -10.73
N GLY A 118 -13.93 -8.15 -10.82
CA GLY A 118 -13.03 -7.29 -11.59
C GLY A 118 -12.57 -6.03 -10.86
N VAL A 119 -13.02 -5.79 -9.62
CA VAL A 119 -12.43 -4.78 -8.73
C VAL A 119 -11.21 -5.39 -8.07
N ARG A 120 -10.08 -4.69 -8.12
CA ARG A 120 -8.83 -5.11 -7.47
C ARG A 120 -8.72 -4.57 -6.05
N VAL A 121 -7.95 -5.27 -5.22
CA VAL A 121 -7.61 -4.80 -3.87
C VAL A 121 -6.10 -4.62 -3.76
N VAL A 122 -5.66 -3.49 -3.24
CA VAL A 122 -4.30 -3.32 -2.72
C VAL A 122 -4.41 -3.21 -1.20
N LEU A 123 -3.95 -4.25 -0.50
CA LEU A 123 -3.91 -4.29 0.95
C LEU A 123 -2.50 -3.94 1.43
N ASP A 124 -2.34 -2.83 2.13
CA ASP A 124 -1.14 -2.52 2.91
C ASP A 124 -1.35 -3.01 4.34
N VAL A 125 -0.57 -3.99 4.79
CA VAL A 125 -0.79 -4.63 6.10
C VAL A 125 -0.35 -3.76 7.29
N SER A 126 0.17 -2.58 7.05
CA SER A 126 0.68 -1.68 8.07
C SER A 126 -0.45 -0.95 8.84
N PRO A 127 -0.47 -1.01 10.18
CA PRO A 127 0.27 -1.92 11.06
C PRO A 127 -0.23 -3.37 10.97
N VAL A 128 0.62 -4.33 11.37
CA VAL A 128 0.26 -5.76 11.35
C VAL A 128 -0.74 -6.07 12.46
N ILE A 129 -2.02 -6.00 12.14
CA ILE A 129 -3.11 -6.34 13.07
C ILE A 129 -3.78 -7.66 12.65
N GLY A 130 -3.87 -7.90 11.35
CA GLY A 130 -4.42 -9.11 10.76
C GLY A 130 -4.68 -8.95 9.27
N ILE A 131 -4.91 -10.07 8.61
CA ILE A 131 -5.40 -10.08 7.23
C ILE A 131 -6.92 -10.21 7.28
N PRO A 132 -7.68 -9.30 6.64
CA PRO A 132 -9.13 -9.38 6.68
C PRO A 132 -9.66 -10.60 5.95
N ASP A 133 -10.73 -11.20 6.48
CA ASP A 133 -11.50 -12.20 5.76
C ASP A 133 -12.21 -11.57 4.55
N GLY A 134 -12.51 -12.37 3.54
CA GLY A 134 -13.23 -11.89 2.34
C GLY A 134 -12.32 -11.26 1.27
N LEU A 135 -11.00 -11.22 1.47
CA LEU A 135 -10.09 -10.79 0.40
C LEU A 135 -10.23 -11.70 -0.84
N PRO A 136 -10.28 -11.11 -2.05
CA PRO A 136 -10.24 -11.88 -3.30
C PRO A 136 -9.01 -12.80 -3.34
N THR A 137 -9.10 -13.90 -4.07
CA THR A 137 -7.96 -14.82 -4.24
C THR A 137 -7.03 -14.42 -5.37
N ARG A 138 -7.51 -13.70 -6.39
CA ARG A 138 -6.75 -13.34 -7.59
C ARG A 138 -6.55 -11.84 -7.75
N ASP A 139 -7.58 -11.04 -7.56
CA ASP A 139 -7.54 -9.60 -7.77
C ASP A 139 -7.11 -8.84 -6.52
N VAL A 140 -6.04 -9.30 -5.86
CA VAL A 140 -5.47 -8.66 -4.67
C VAL A 140 -3.95 -8.66 -4.75
N ILE A 141 -3.34 -7.59 -4.25
CA ILE A 141 -1.90 -7.52 -3.95
C ILE A 141 -1.75 -7.14 -2.49
N VAL A 142 -1.05 -7.98 -1.73
CA VAL A 142 -0.73 -7.71 -0.33
C VAL A 142 0.63 -7.05 -0.26
N SER A 143 0.69 -5.82 0.22
CA SER A 143 1.89 -5.02 0.32
C SER A 143 2.34 -4.91 1.78
N MET A 144 3.63 -5.12 2.03
CA MET A 144 4.22 -5.05 3.35
C MET A 144 5.70 -4.66 3.27
N ASN A 145 6.28 -4.18 4.37
CA ASN A 145 7.72 -4.08 4.47
C ASN A 145 8.32 -5.38 5.06
N HIS A 146 9.64 -5.52 5.01
CA HIS A 146 10.33 -6.72 5.49
C HIS A 146 10.12 -6.98 7.01
N ARG A 147 10.00 -5.92 7.82
CA ARG A 147 9.69 -6.06 9.26
C ARG A 147 8.28 -6.63 9.47
N GLU A 148 7.30 -6.12 8.72
CA GLU A 148 5.92 -6.60 8.76
C GLU A 148 5.80 -8.05 8.27
N ALA A 149 6.51 -8.41 7.20
CA ALA A 149 6.58 -9.79 6.72
C ALA A 149 7.12 -10.73 7.80
N ARG A 150 8.19 -10.36 8.51
CA ARG A 150 8.71 -11.14 9.64
C ARG A 150 7.74 -11.22 10.79
N GLU A 151 7.06 -10.12 11.13
CA GLU A 151 6.06 -10.10 12.20
C GLU A 151 4.87 -11.03 11.89
N ILE A 152 4.39 -11.04 10.65
CA ILE A 152 3.35 -11.96 10.20
C ILE A 152 3.85 -13.41 10.28
N HIS A 153 5.06 -13.66 9.78
CA HIS A 153 5.68 -14.97 9.84
C HIS A 153 5.78 -15.49 11.29
N ASP A 154 6.32 -14.69 12.19
CA ASP A 154 6.55 -15.11 13.58
C ASP A 154 5.23 -15.36 14.32
N ARG A 155 4.16 -14.60 14.04
CA ARG A 155 2.84 -14.79 14.65
C ARG A 155 2.10 -16.04 14.14
N TRP A 156 2.29 -16.41 12.86
CA TRP A 156 1.44 -17.42 12.21
C TRP A 156 2.15 -18.75 11.96
N ILE A 157 3.48 -18.80 12.05
CA ILE A 157 4.28 -19.99 11.76
C ILE A 157 4.87 -20.63 13.00
N ASP A 158 4.87 -19.97 14.15
CA ASP A 158 5.42 -20.53 15.40
C ASP A 158 4.79 -21.89 15.76
N ASP A 159 3.57 -22.16 15.27
CA ASP A 159 2.86 -23.42 15.42
C ASP A 159 3.20 -24.50 14.36
N ARG A 160 3.94 -24.19 13.27
CA ARG A 160 4.12 -25.07 12.11
C ARG A 160 5.57 -25.44 11.77
N GLY A 161 6.54 -24.98 12.52
CA GLY A 161 7.93 -25.46 12.41
C GLY A 161 8.74 -24.99 11.19
N VAL A 162 8.28 -23.98 10.44
CA VAL A 162 9.00 -23.39 9.30
C VAL A 162 9.83 -22.21 9.80
N ARG A 163 10.95 -22.50 10.47
CA ARG A 163 11.91 -21.47 10.89
C ARG A 163 12.89 -21.19 9.75
N ASP A 164 13.22 -19.91 9.52
CA ASP A 164 14.41 -19.41 8.81
C ASP A 164 14.28 -18.91 7.35
N GLN A 165 13.17 -19.06 6.63
CA GLN A 165 13.10 -18.62 5.23
C GLN A 165 12.85 -17.11 5.03
N CYS A 166 12.39 -16.39 6.07
CA CYS A 166 12.16 -14.93 6.00
C CYS A 166 13.40 -14.07 6.32
N ARG A 167 14.60 -14.66 6.45
CA ARG A 167 15.82 -13.90 6.73
C ARG A 167 16.28 -13.06 5.55
N GLU A 168 16.14 -13.59 4.34
CA GLU A 168 16.44 -12.87 3.10
C GLU A 168 15.15 -12.30 2.50
N LEU A 169 15.24 -11.15 1.88
CA LEU A 169 14.10 -10.45 1.28
C LEU A 169 13.38 -11.28 0.23
N ARG A 170 14.14 -11.93 -0.63
CA ARG A 170 13.58 -12.81 -1.66
C ARG A 170 12.80 -13.95 -1.03
N GLY A 171 13.38 -14.59 -0.01
CA GLY A 171 12.73 -15.64 0.74
C GLY A 171 11.48 -15.16 1.47
N ALA A 172 11.48 -13.94 2.00
CA ALA A 172 10.31 -13.36 2.66
C ALA A 172 9.11 -13.22 1.72
N ALA A 173 9.31 -12.73 0.49
CA ALA A 173 8.22 -12.60 -0.48
C ALA A 173 7.64 -13.95 -0.89
N SER A 174 8.49 -14.95 -1.21
CA SER A 174 8.07 -16.31 -1.54
C SER A 174 7.32 -16.97 -0.38
N THR A 175 7.85 -16.85 0.85
CA THR A 175 7.20 -17.40 2.05
C THR A 175 5.84 -16.75 2.32
N MET A 176 5.74 -15.43 2.19
CA MET A 176 4.46 -14.74 2.38
C MET A 176 3.44 -15.13 1.30
N PHE A 177 3.88 -15.31 0.05
CA PHE A 177 3.02 -15.79 -1.01
C PHE A 177 2.50 -17.21 -0.70
N GLU A 178 3.36 -18.12 -0.27
CA GLU A 178 2.97 -19.49 0.13
C GLU A 178 2.04 -19.50 1.35
N LEU A 179 2.25 -18.59 2.31
CA LEU A 179 1.45 -18.49 3.52
C LEU A 179 0.07 -17.90 3.23
N LEU A 180 0.01 -16.81 2.46
CA LEU A 180 -1.21 -16.06 2.22
C LEU A 180 -2.01 -16.59 1.01
N HIS A 181 -1.38 -17.37 0.13
CA HIS A 181 -1.95 -17.82 -1.16
C HIS A 181 -2.47 -16.64 -2.00
N ARG A 182 -1.74 -15.53 -1.98
CA ARG A 182 -2.07 -14.28 -2.67
C ARG A 182 -0.80 -13.58 -3.15
N PRO A 183 -0.86 -12.80 -4.26
CA PRO A 183 0.25 -11.96 -4.70
C PRO A 183 0.74 -11.04 -3.59
N VAL A 184 2.05 -11.00 -3.39
CA VAL A 184 2.70 -10.26 -2.30
C VAL A 184 3.82 -9.38 -2.82
N VAL A 185 3.92 -8.17 -2.26
CA VAL A 185 5.07 -7.27 -2.42
C VAL A 185 5.72 -7.08 -1.05
N VAL A 186 7.00 -7.43 -0.92
CA VAL A 186 7.80 -7.16 0.29
C VAL A 186 8.83 -6.09 -0.02
N ARG A 187 8.73 -4.95 0.65
CA ARG A 187 9.56 -3.75 0.47
C ARG A 187 10.70 -3.70 1.50
N GLN A 188 11.88 -3.23 1.09
CA GLN A 188 13.00 -3.00 2.00
C GLN A 188 13.78 -1.72 1.65
N GLY A 189 13.12 -0.58 1.67
CA GLY A 189 13.77 0.71 1.52
C GLY A 189 14.71 0.77 0.31
N ALA A 190 16.00 1.06 0.53
CA ALA A 190 17.00 1.19 -0.52
C ALA A 190 17.32 -0.10 -1.31
N GLU A 191 16.93 -1.26 -0.80
CA GLU A 191 17.07 -2.56 -1.49
C GLU A 191 15.97 -2.79 -2.54
N GLY A 192 14.96 -1.91 -2.60
CA GLY A 192 13.80 -2.08 -3.46
C GLY A 192 12.73 -2.98 -2.86
N ALA A 193 12.12 -3.81 -3.70
CA ALA A 193 11.09 -4.75 -3.30
C ALA A 193 11.23 -6.10 -4.02
N TYR A 194 10.59 -7.12 -3.46
CA TYR A 194 10.39 -8.40 -4.12
C TYR A 194 8.90 -8.66 -4.28
N PHE A 195 8.52 -9.10 -5.46
CA PHE A 195 7.15 -9.51 -5.79
C PHE A 195 7.10 -11.02 -5.96
N ALA A 196 6.17 -11.69 -5.30
CA ALA A 196 5.82 -13.09 -5.51
C ALA A 196 4.34 -13.20 -5.87
N GLY A 197 4.02 -13.84 -6.97
CA GLY A 197 2.67 -13.96 -7.48
C GLY A 197 2.63 -14.44 -8.92
N PRO A 198 1.45 -14.48 -9.57
CA PRO A 198 1.34 -14.85 -10.98
C PRO A 198 2.12 -13.86 -11.83
N SER A 199 3.06 -14.38 -12.61
CA SER A 199 3.83 -13.61 -13.59
C SER A 199 3.06 -13.52 -14.90
N ALA A 200 3.07 -12.34 -15.53
CA ALA A 200 2.54 -12.18 -16.90
C ALA A 200 3.31 -13.04 -17.95
N ARG A 201 4.50 -13.55 -17.59
CA ARG A 201 5.35 -14.37 -18.45
C ARG A 201 5.09 -15.88 -18.33
N ALA A 202 4.35 -16.31 -17.32
CA ALA A 202 4.04 -17.73 -17.10
C ALA A 202 2.54 -17.98 -17.28
N SER A 203 2.19 -18.75 -18.30
CA SER A 203 0.83 -19.27 -18.46
C SER A 203 0.47 -20.12 -17.23
N ASP A 204 -0.45 -19.66 -16.41
CA ASP A 204 -1.13 -20.39 -15.32
C ASP A 204 -0.27 -20.96 -14.16
N ALA A 205 1.04 -20.86 -14.20
CA ALA A 205 1.92 -21.28 -13.11
C ALA A 205 2.22 -20.07 -12.20
N PHE A 206 1.88 -20.18 -10.91
CA PHE A 206 2.37 -19.29 -9.88
C PHE A 206 3.89 -19.43 -9.81
N ASP A 207 4.62 -18.38 -10.18
CA ASP A 207 6.06 -18.36 -10.00
C ASP A 207 6.35 -18.23 -8.50
N LYS A 208 6.86 -19.32 -7.91
CA LYS A 208 7.27 -19.35 -6.51
C LYS A 208 8.53 -18.51 -6.26
N ASP A 209 9.28 -18.21 -7.33
CA ASP A 209 10.48 -17.42 -7.26
C ASP A 209 10.15 -15.94 -7.29
N ALA A 210 10.36 -15.26 -6.16
CA ALA A 210 10.12 -13.83 -6.06
C ALA A 210 11.02 -13.04 -7.01
N THR A 211 10.42 -12.12 -7.76
CA THR A 211 11.10 -11.22 -8.69
C THR A 211 11.52 -9.94 -7.99
N HIS A 212 12.78 -9.54 -8.17
CA HIS A 212 13.27 -8.26 -7.65
C HIS A 212 12.75 -7.09 -8.48
N VAL A 213 12.26 -6.06 -7.78
CA VAL A 213 11.87 -4.77 -8.35
C VAL A 213 12.82 -3.71 -7.84
N PRO A 214 13.64 -3.09 -8.71
CA PRO A 214 14.64 -2.11 -8.28
C PRO A 214 14.01 -0.81 -7.77
N THR A 215 14.82 0.00 -7.09
CA THR A 215 14.47 1.33 -6.60
C THR A 215 15.58 2.33 -6.90
N PRO A 216 15.30 3.61 -7.14
CA PRO A 216 16.36 4.60 -7.32
C PRO A 216 17.09 4.85 -5.99
N ARG A 217 18.41 5.10 -6.07
CA ARG A 217 19.19 5.56 -4.93
C ARG A 217 18.89 7.03 -4.67
N VAL A 218 18.54 7.36 -3.45
CA VAL A 218 18.22 8.71 -3.01
C VAL A 218 18.84 9.01 -1.64
N ASP A 219 19.08 10.27 -1.34
CA ASP A 219 19.47 10.73 -0.01
C ASP A 219 18.18 10.97 0.79
N ALA A 220 17.80 9.98 1.59
CA ALA A 220 16.57 10.03 2.37
C ALA A 220 16.69 11.01 3.54
N ILE A 221 15.71 11.91 3.67
CA ILE A 221 15.58 12.90 4.74
C ILE A 221 14.51 12.45 5.75
N ASP A 222 13.35 12.01 5.24
CA ASP A 222 12.21 11.55 6.05
C ASP A 222 11.52 10.36 5.38
N THR A 223 11.55 9.21 6.03
CA THR A 223 10.94 7.98 5.50
C THR A 223 9.45 7.82 5.86
N ASN A 224 8.84 8.83 6.51
CA ASN A 224 7.43 8.79 6.86
C ASN A 224 6.56 8.87 5.61
N GLY A 225 5.59 7.95 5.48
CA GLY A 225 4.70 7.90 4.32
C GLY A 225 5.28 7.26 3.05
N ALA A 226 6.53 6.75 3.08
CA ALA A 226 7.12 6.08 1.91
C ALA A 226 6.34 4.82 1.50
N GLY A 227 5.85 4.05 2.48
CA GLY A 227 4.94 2.92 2.26
C GLY A 227 3.62 3.34 1.63
N ASP A 228 3.04 4.43 2.15
CA ASP A 228 1.81 5.01 1.62
C ASP A 228 1.98 5.50 0.18
N ALA A 229 3.11 6.17 -0.12
CA ALA A 229 3.44 6.62 -1.47
C ALA A 229 3.57 5.44 -2.43
N HIS A 230 4.28 4.38 -2.01
CA HIS A 230 4.39 3.15 -2.79
C HIS A 230 3.02 2.52 -3.06
N SER A 231 2.24 2.25 -2.02
CA SER A 231 0.95 1.54 -2.15
C SER A 231 -0.10 2.38 -2.89
N GLY A 232 -0.09 3.71 -2.71
CA GLY A 232 -0.97 4.63 -3.44
C GLY A 232 -0.65 4.70 -4.93
N VAL A 233 0.63 4.76 -5.31
CA VAL A 233 1.06 4.75 -6.72
C VAL A 233 0.81 3.38 -7.36
N LEU A 234 1.04 2.28 -6.64
CA LEU A 234 0.69 0.94 -7.11
C LEU A 234 -0.80 0.86 -7.45
N ALA A 235 -1.67 1.25 -6.51
CA ALA A 235 -3.12 1.23 -6.70
C ALA A 235 -3.55 2.09 -7.90
N ALA A 236 -3.00 3.31 -8.01
CA ALA A 236 -3.29 4.22 -9.12
C ALA A 236 -2.84 3.67 -10.46
N SER A 237 -1.65 3.07 -10.52
CA SER A 237 -1.11 2.47 -11.75
C SER A 237 -1.95 1.30 -12.22
N LEU A 238 -2.39 0.45 -11.29
CA LEU A 238 -3.27 -0.68 -11.59
C LEU A 238 -4.65 -0.23 -12.09
N ALA A 239 -5.23 0.82 -11.48
CA ALA A 239 -6.50 1.39 -11.91
C ALA A 239 -6.42 2.01 -13.32
N GLN A 240 -5.25 2.51 -13.72
CA GLN A 240 -4.97 3.03 -15.07
C GLN A 240 -4.61 1.93 -16.08
N GLY A 241 -4.63 0.66 -15.70
CA GLY A 241 -4.28 -0.47 -16.57
C GLY A 241 -2.79 -0.58 -16.89
N ILE A 242 -1.92 0.07 -16.13
CA ILE A 242 -0.47 -0.06 -16.28
C ILE A 242 -0.07 -1.51 -15.93
N PRO A 243 0.76 -2.17 -16.75
CA PRO A 243 1.23 -3.53 -16.47
C PRO A 243 1.88 -3.64 -15.08
N LEU A 244 1.69 -4.78 -14.41
CA LEU A 244 2.08 -4.96 -13.00
C LEU A 244 3.57 -4.70 -12.76
N GLU A 245 4.45 -5.19 -13.61
CA GLU A 245 5.90 -4.97 -13.47
C GLU A 245 6.23 -3.46 -13.49
N ARG A 246 5.65 -2.73 -14.42
CA ARG A 246 5.83 -1.27 -14.52
C ARG A 246 5.18 -0.56 -13.33
N ALA A 247 3.99 -0.99 -12.89
CA ALA A 247 3.30 -0.43 -11.73
C ALA A 247 4.13 -0.57 -10.44
N LEU A 248 4.77 -1.72 -10.24
CA LEU A 248 5.67 -1.98 -9.11
C LEU A 248 6.93 -1.10 -9.16
N LEU A 249 7.51 -0.91 -10.35
CA LEU A 249 8.66 -0.03 -10.54
C LEU A 249 8.32 1.41 -10.21
N LEU A 250 7.19 1.92 -10.74
CA LEU A 250 6.69 3.26 -10.45
C LEU A 250 6.42 3.44 -8.95
N ALA A 251 5.84 2.44 -8.30
CA ALA A 251 5.58 2.44 -6.86
C ALA A 251 6.88 2.53 -6.04
N ASN A 252 7.92 1.76 -6.40
CA ASN A 252 9.23 1.83 -5.76
C ASN A 252 9.87 3.22 -5.95
N CYS A 253 9.79 3.78 -7.16
CA CYS A 253 10.29 5.13 -7.43
C CYS A 253 9.56 6.19 -6.59
N ALA A 254 8.24 6.09 -6.48
CA ALA A 254 7.44 7.00 -5.67
C ALA A 254 7.81 6.91 -4.18
N GLY A 255 7.92 5.69 -3.64
CA GLY A 255 8.35 5.44 -2.27
C GLY A 255 9.73 6.02 -1.96
N ALA A 256 10.71 5.78 -2.84
CA ALA A 256 12.06 6.32 -2.67
C ALA A 256 12.09 7.85 -2.75
N LEU A 257 11.52 8.44 -3.79
CA LEU A 257 11.52 9.89 -3.99
C LEU A 257 10.75 10.63 -2.90
N SER A 258 9.69 10.03 -2.34
CA SER A 258 8.95 10.65 -1.23
C SER A 258 9.83 10.90 0.00
N THR A 259 10.86 10.06 0.20
CA THR A 259 11.76 10.18 1.37
C THR A 259 12.72 11.37 1.28
N THR A 260 12.84 12.02 0.14
CA THR A 260 13.71 13.20 -0.06
C THR A 260 13.08 14.51 0.42
N VAL A 261 11.85 14.47 0.92
CA VAL A 261 11.08 15.63 1.39
C VAL A 261 10.50 15.34 2.77
N VAL A 262 10.52 16.31 3.65
CA VAL A 262 9.93 16.19 5.00
C VAL A 262 8.41 16.11 4.93
N GLY A 263 7.84 15.18 5.68
CA GLY A 263 6.40 15.01 5.86
C GLY A 263 5.82 13.78 5.15
N PRO A 264 4.70 13.26 5.67
CA PRO A 264 4.18 11.96 5.25
C PRO A 264 3.45 11.98 3.89
N ALA A 265 2.91 13.12 3.45
CA ALA A 265 2.21 13.27 2.17
C ALA A 265 3.14 13.87 1.09
N SER A 266 4.36 13.36 0.99
CA SER A 266 5.46 13.89 0.17
C SER A 266 5.64 13.21 -1.19
N CYS A 267 4.70 12.34 -1.60
CA CYS A 267 4.75 11.67 -2.90
C CYS A 267 4.97 12.71 -4.03
N PRO A 268 5.96 12.51 -4.92
CA PRO A 268 6.21 13.43 -6.04
C PRO A 268 5.13 13.39 -7.12
N THR A 269 5.26 14.24 -8.12
CA THR A 269 4.36 14.23 -9.28
C THR A 269 4.65 13.04 -10.20
N ARG A 270 3.68 12.68 -11.04
CA ARG A 270 3.77 11.58 -12.00
C ARG A 270 5.00 11.69 -12.88
N GLU A 271 5.31 12.86 -13.41
CA GLU A 271 6.45 13.08 -14.32
C GLU A 271 7.78 12.72 -13.66
N LYS A 272 7.94 13.06 -12.37
CA LYS A 272 9.17 12.73 -11.62
C LYS A 272 9.27 11.23 -11.34
N ILE A 273 8.15 10.58 -11.07
CA ILE A 273 8.09 9.13 -10.84
C ILE A 273 8.43 8.38 -12.13
N GLU A 274 7.82 8.76 -13.24
CA GLU A 274 8.06 8.16 -14.57
C GLU A 274 9.51 8.34 -15.01
N ALA A 275 10.05 9.55 -14.89
CA ALA A 275 11.45 9.82 -15.24
C ALA A 275 12.45 8.96 -14.42
N ALA A 276 12.17 8.74 -13.14
CA ALA A 276 13.02 7.88 -12.32
C ALA A 276 12.91 6.39 -12.71
N ALA A 277 11.73 5.94 -13.09
CA ALA A 277 11.50 4.58 -13.55
C ALA A 277 12.14 4.33 -14.92
N ASP A 278 12.01 5.27 -15.86
CA ASP A 278 12.63 5.19 -17.19
C ASP A 278 14.17 5.09 -17.08
N ALA A 279 14.77 5.90 -16.20
CA ALA A 279 16.21 5.85 -15.95
C ALA A 279 16.67 4.50 -15.35
N LEU A 280 15.85 3.81 -14.59
CA LEU A 280 16.17 2.46 -14.09
C LEU A 280 16.07 1.42 -15.21
N GLU A 281 15.05 1.48 -16.05
CA GLU A 281 14.89 0.58 -17.20
C GLU A 281 16.02 0.75 -18.23
N GLU A 282 16.42 1.99 -18.55
CA GLU A 282 17.54 2.27 -19.44
C GLU A 282 18.86 1.66 -18.94
N ARG A 283 19.10 1.75 -17.60
CA ARG A 283 20.29 1.14 -16.99
C ARG A 283 20.25 -0.39 -17.03
N ALA A 284 19.09 -1.00 -16.81
CA ALA A 284 18.92 -2.44 -16.88
C ALA A 284 19.21 -2.95 -18.31
N ASN A 285 18.62 -2.31 -19.32
CA ASN A 285 18.81 -2.66 -20.72
C ASN A 285 20.28 -2.49 -21.16
N ALA A 286 20.97 -1.44 -20.70
CA ALA A 286 22.38 -1.22 -21.01
C ALA A 286 23.31 -2.29 -20.40
N LEU A 287 22.97 -2.80 -19.20
CA LEU A 287 23.70 -3.90 -18.57
C LEU A 287 23.49 -5.23 -19.30
N GLU A 288 22.26 -5.54 -19.71
CA GLU A 288 21.96 -6.74 -20.49
C GLU A 288 22.70 -6.73 -21.83
N ALA A 289 22.66 -5.63 -22.58
CA ALA A 289 23.39 -5.49 -23.85
C ALA A 289 24.91 -5.69 -23.69
N SER A 290 25.50 -5.16 -22.61
CA SER A 290 26.93 -5.32 -22.34
C SER A 290 27.33 -6.76 -21.93
N THR A 291 26.38 -7.56 -21.45
CA THR A 291 26.62 -8.96 -21.03
C THR A 291 26.46 -9.93 -22.21
N GLU A 292 25.66 -9.58 -23.21
CA GLU A 292 25.52 -10.36 -24.45
C GLU A 292 26.71 -10.18 -25.42
N GLU A 293 27.45 -9.05 -25.30
CA GLU A 293 28.65 -8.78 -26.15
C GLU A 293 29.95 -9.35 -25.55
N ALA A 294 29.96 -9.85 -24.33
CA ALA A 294 31.14 -10.37 -23.62
C ALA A 294 31.19 -11.91 -23.62
#